data_ed822bd764d793ea3cd0708a1783d30d
#
_entry.id   ed822bd764d793ea3cd0708a1783d30d
#
_cell.length_a   1.000
_cell.length_b   1.000
_cell.length_c   1.000
_cell.angle_alpha   90.00
_cell.angle_beta   90.00
_cell.angle_gamma   90.00
#
_symmetry.space_group_name_H-M   'P 1'
#
loop_
_entity.id
_entity.type
_entity.pdbx_description
1 polymer ?
#
loop_
_entity_poly.entity_id
_entity_poly.type
_entity_poly.pdbx_seq_one_letter_code
_entity_poly.pdbx_strand_id
1 'polypeptide(L)'
;MNLSEIKIEPYDTLLLDRDGTINVHLVGDYVKRWSEFEFIPGVLEAMPALAKHFKHIFIVTNQRGIGKGVFTEADLADIHRHMVAEIEKAGGRIDGVYYCTSLTESDLRRKPGRGMFDDILKDYPEVLPS
;
A
#
# COMPACT_ATOMS: atom_id res chain seq x y z
N MET A 1 3.75 -11.58 -9.06
CA MET A 1 3.94 -10.62 -7.94
C MET A 1 4.95 -11.19 -6.97
N ASN A 2 5.95 -10.42 -6.60
CA ASN A 2 6.98 -10.85 -5.66
C ASN A 2 6.59 -10.40 -4.25
N LEU A 3 6.22 -11.36 -3.40
CA LEU A 3 5.78 -11.09 -2.04
C LEU A 3 6.90 -11.20 -1.01
N SER A 4 8.06 -11.72 -1.42
CA SER A 4 9.15 -12.01 -0.49
C SER A 4 9.80 -10.75 0.07
N GLU A 5 9.67 -9.61 -0.64
CA GLU A 5 10.34 -8.37 -0.26
C GLU A 5 9.76 -7.72 0.99
N ILE A 6 8.48 -7.96 1.27
CA ILE A 6 7.76 -7.19 2.28
C ILE A 6 7.15 -8.10 3.32
N LYS A 7 7.56 -9.33 3.34
CA LYS A 7 7.05 -10.33 4.26
C LYS A 7 7.74 -10.22 5.61
N ILE A 8 6.97 -10.16 6.68
CA ILE A 8 7.49 -10.11 8.04
C ILE A 8 7.29 -11.47 8.69
N GLU A 9 8.38 -12.21 8.83
CA GLU A 9 8.39 -13.51 9.47
C GLU A 9 9.01 -13.44 10.86
N PRO A 10 8.53 -14.17 11.84
CA PRO A 10 7.42 -15.13 11.82
C PRO A 10 6.06 -14.52 12.11
N TYR A 11 5.92 -13.23 11.90
CA TYR A 11 4.74 -12.50 12.27
C TYR A 11 3.71 -12.57 11.14
N ASP A 12 2.43 -12.60 11.48
CA ASP A 12 1.35 -12.79 10.52
C ASP A 12 0.95 -11.49 9.83
N THR A 13 1.93 -10.64 9.52
CA THR A 13 1.69 -9.33 8.92
C THR A 13 2.43 -9.20 7.60
N LEU A 14 1.73 -8.70 6.59
CA LEU A 14 2.28 -8.44 5.28
C LEU A 14 2.19 -6.93 4.99
N LEU A 15 3.31 -6.35 4.58
CA LEU A 15 3.36 -4.97 4.09
C LEU A 15 3.58 -5.01 2.58
N LEU A 16 2.70 -4.37 1.84
CA LEU A 16 2.79 -4.32 0.38
C LEU A 16 2.98 -2.89 -0.09
N ASP A 17 3.92 -2.70 -1.00
CA ASP A 17 4.02 -1.45 -1.74
C ASP A 17 2.84 -1.40 -2.71
N ARG A 18 2.48 -0.23 -3.19
CA ARG A 18 1.39 -0.08 -4.15
C ARG A 18 1.91 -0.06 -5.58
N ASP A 19 2.56 1.06 -5.98
CA ASP A 19 3.00 1.22 -7.37
C ASP A 19 4.12 0.24 -7.69
N GLY A 20 3.91 -0.57 -8.71
CA GLY A 20 4.85 -1.61 -9.11
C GLY A 20 4.66 -2.96 -8.41
N THR A 21 3.76 -3.03 -7.41
CA THR A 21 3.45 -4.28 -6.70
C THR A 21 1.97 -4.62 -6.85
N ILE A 22 1.10 -3.70 -6.51
CA ILE A 22 -0.36 -3.87 -6.63
C ILE A 22 -0.83 -3.40 -8.01
N ASN A 23 -0.39 -2.23 -8.41
CA ASN A 23 -0.78 -1.62 -9.68
C ASN A 23 0.42 -1.33 -10.56
N VAL A 24 0.15 -1.22 -11.84
CA VAL A 24 1.17 -0.89 -12.83
C VAL A 24 1.75 0.49 -12.52
N HIS A 25 3.09 0.56 -12.46
CA HIS A 25 3.81 1.80 -12.23
C HIS A 25 3.87 2.60 -13.54
N LEU A 26 3.44 3.87 -13.48
CA LEU A 26 3.52 4.76 -14.63
C LEU A 26 4.88 5.45 -14.62
N VAL A 27 5.78 5.02 -15.48
CA VAL A 27 7.15 5.55 -15.56
C VAL A 27 7.09 7.03 -15.91
N GLY A 28 7.70 7.88 -15.06
CA GLY A 28 7.74 9.33 -15.28
C GLY A 28 6.44 10.03 -15.00
N ASP A 29 5.44 9.36 -14.43
CA ASP A 29 4.15 9.94 -14.14
C ASP A 29 3.59 9.33 -12.84
N TYR A 30 2.38 9.73 -12.48
CA TYR A 30 1.68 9.27 -11.28
C TYR A 30 0.29 8.79 -11.65
N VAL A 31 -0.23 7.83 -10.88
CA VAL A 31 -1.65 7.48 -10.94
C VAL A 31 -2.41 8.57 -10.18
N LYS A 32 -3.11 9.43 -10.91
CA LYS A 32 -3.76 10.62 -10.37
C LYS A 32 -5.25 10.43 -10.12
N ARG A 33 -5.84 9.41 -10.75
CA ARG A 33 -7.28 9.11 -10.65
C ARG A 33 -7.50 7.63 -10.86
N TRP A 34 -8.68 7.15 -10.45
CA TRP A 34 -9.00 5.74 -10.55
C TRP A 34 -8.92 5.20 -11.99
N SER A 35 -9.30 6.00 -12.98
CA SER A 35 -9.26 5.57 -14.37
C SER A 35 -7.85 5.27 -14.88
N GLU A 36 -6.82 5.75 -14.19
CA GLU A 36 -5.41 5.51 -14.53
C GLU A 36 -4.82 4.32 -13.75
N PHE A 37 -5.58 3.77 -12.81
CA PHE A 37 -5.12 2.67 -11.97
C PHE A 37 -5.37 1.35 -12.69
N GLU A 38 -4.35 0.54 -12.79
CA GLU A 38 -4.45 -0.78 -13.41
C GLU A 38 -3.78 -1.80 -12.51
N PHE A 39 -4.52 -2.82 -12.08
CA PHE A 39 -3.94 -3.89 -11.29
C PHE A 39 -2.93 -4.68 -12.13
N ILE A 40 -1.81 -5.03 -11.51
CA ILE A 40 -0.84 -5.92 -12.15
C ILE A 40 -1.50 -7.29 -12.32
N PRO A 41 -1.35 -7.95 -13.49
CA PRO A 41 -1.94 -9.28 -13.70
C PRO A 41 -1.55 -10.26 -12.59
N GLY A 42 -2.52 -10.97 -12.07
CA GLY A 42 -2.32 -11.97 -11.02
C GLY A 42 -2.51 -11.43 -9.60
N VAL A 43 -2.55 -10.11 -9.41
CA VAL A 43 -2.67 -9.53 -8.07
C VAL A 43 -4.02 -9.87 -7.44
N LEU A 44 -5.11 -9.60 -8.15
CA LEU A 44 -6.44 -9.86 -7.60
C LEU A 44 -6.65 -11.35 -7.32
N GLU A 45 -6.11 -12.20 -8.19
CA GLU A 45 -6.21 -13.65 -8.02
C GLU A 45 -5.43 -14.14 -6.81
N ALA A 46 -4.35 -13.45 -6.44
CA ALA A 46 -3.52 -13.83 -5.28
C ALA A 46 -4.11 -13.36 -3.95
N MET A 47 -4.97 -12.36 -3.97
CA MET A 47 -5.47 -11.73 -2.73
C MET A 47 -6.21 -12.67 -1.79
N PRO A 48 -7.07 -13.60 -2.25
CA PRO A 48 -7.74 -14.52 -1.32
C PRO A 48 -6.75 -15.37 -0.52
N ALA A 49 -5.69 -15.86 -1.18
CA ALA A 49 -4.68 -16.66 -0.50
C ALA A 49 -3.90 -15.84 0.52
N LEU A 50 -3.59 -14.58 0.19
CA LEU A 50 -2.92 -13.68 1.12
C LEU A 50 -3.79 -13.38 2.34
N ALA A 51 -5.08 -13.14 2.11
CA ALA A 51 -6.02 -12.86 3.20
C ALA A 51 -6.14 -14.05 4.15
N LYS A 52 -6.03 -15.26 3.64
CA LYS A 52 -6.04 -16.47 4.44
C LYS A 52 -4.76 -16.65 5.24
N HIS A 53 -3.62 -16.34 4.60
CA HIS A 53 -2.31 -16.60 5.19
C HIS A 53 -1.90 -15.56 6.22
N PHE A 54 -2.24 -14.29 6.00
CA PHE A 54 -1.81 -13.19 6.85
C PHE A 54 -2.96 -12.63 7.67
N LYS A 55 -2.69 -12.40 8.96
CA LYS A 55 -3.64 -11.78 9.88
C LYS A 55 -3.89 -10.31 9.55
N HIS A 56 -2.81 -9.63 9.15
CA HIS A 56 -2.86 -8.20 8.81
C HIS A 56 -2.18 -7.99 7.48
N ILE A 57 -2.81 -7.22 6.61
CA ILE A 57 -2.24 -6.82 5.33
C ILE A 57 -2.37 -5.31 5.23
N PHE A 58 -1.23 -4.63 5.09
CA PHE A 58 -1.19 -3.18 4.96
C PHE A 58 -0.52 -2.81 3.65
N ILE A 59 -0.99 -1.71 3.06
CA ILE A 59 -0.33 -1.10 1.92
C ILE A 59 0.41 0.12 2.43
N VAL A 60 1.70 0.25 2.06
CA VAL A 60 2.55 1.37 2.41
C VAL A 60 3.13 1.93 1.12
N THR A 61 2.92 3.22 0.86
CA THR A 61 3.29 3.78 -0.43
C THR A 61 3.76 5.23 -0.32
N ASN A 62 4.81 5.57 -1.09
CA ASN A 62 5.22 6.95 -1.25
C ASN A 62 4.42 7.56 -2.40
N GLN A 63 3.83 8.73 -2.18
CA GLN A 63 3.00 9.43 -3.16
C GLN A 63 3.50 10.88 -3.33
N ARG A 64 4.66 11.01 -3.96
CA ARG A 64 5.32 12.30 -4.15
C ARG A 64 4.53 13.27 -5.01
N GLY A 65 3.68 12.76 -5.90
CA GLY A 65 2.85 13.60 -6.75
C GLY A 65 1.96 14.55 -5.98
N ILE A 66 1.50 14.14 -4.80
CA ILE A 66 0.72 15.02 -3.92
C ILE A 66 1.61 16.14 -3.38
N GLY A 67 2.81 15.80 -2.92
CA GLY A 67 3.76 16.82 -2.46
C GLY A 67 4.14 17.81 -3.53
N LYS A 68 4.14 17.38 -4.79
CA LYS A 68 4.42 18.24 -5.95
C LYS A 68 3.19 19.01 -6.45
N GLY A 69 2.03 18.77 -5.87
CA GLY A 69 0.80 19.43 -6.29
C GLY A 69 0.19 18.88 -7.58
N VAL A 70 0.60 17.70 -8.02
CA VAL A 70 0.10 17.10 -9.27
C VAL A 70 -1.30 16.54 -9.08
N PHE A 71 -1.57 15.98 -7.90
CA PHE A 71 -2.92 15.54 -7.53
C PHE A 71 -3.08 15.71 -6.02
N THR A 72 -4.30 15.53 -5.52
CA THR A 72 -4.64 15.86 -4.12
C THR A 72 -4.80 14.61 -3.26
N GLU A 73 -4.84 14.81 -1.94
CA GLU A 73 -5.14 13.72 -1.02
C GLU A 73 -6.57 13.20 -1.23
N ALA A 74 -7.49 14.05 -1.64
CA ALA A 74 -8.84 13.62 -1.98
C ALA A 74 -8.84 12.69 -3.19
N ASP A 75 -8.00 12.99 -4.20
CA ASP A 75 -7.82 12.12 -5.36
C ASP A 75 -7.26 10.76 -4.92
N LEU A 76 -6.28 10.78 -4.02
CA LEU A 76 -5.66 9.56 -3.52
C LEU A 76 -6.66 8.72 -2.73
N ALA A 77 -7.46 9.36 -1.89
CA ALA A 77 -8.48 8.66 -1.10
C ALA A 77 -9.48 7.95 -2.01
N ASP A 78 -9.87 8.59 -3.10
CA ASP A 78 -10.77 8.00 -4.08
C ASP A 78 -10.15 6.77 -4.76
N ILE A 79 -8.88 6.89 -5.16
CA ILE A 79 -8.14 5.76 -5.75
C ILE A 79 -8.10 4.58 -4.77
N HIS A 80 -7.72 4.86 -3.52
CA HIS A 80 -7.56 3.81 -2.52
C HIS A 80 -8.90 3.16 -2.15
N ARG A 81 -9.98 3.94 -2.10
CA ARG A 81 -11.31 3.43 -1.84
C ARG A 81 -11.72 2.41 -2.90
N HIS A 82 -11.51 2.76 -4.17
CA HIS A 82 -11.83 1.85 -5.27
C HIS A 82 -10.91 0.62 -5.26
N MET A 83 -9.62 0.82 -4.99
CA MET A 83 -8.64 -0.26 -4.93
C MET A 83 -9.03 -1.30 -3.87
N VAL A 84 -9.32 -0.84 -2.67
CA VAL A 84 -9.71 -1.73 -1.57
C VAL A 84 -11.02 -2.45 -1.90
N ALA A 85 -11.99 -1.75 -2.48
CA ALA A 85 -13.26 -2.36 -2.86
C ALA A 85 -13.06 -3.50 -3.87
N GLU A 86 -12.19 -3.30 -4.87
CA GLU A 86 -11.91 -4.34 -5.87
C GLU A 86 -11.17 -5.53 -5.25
N ILE A 87 -10.26 -5.26 -4.33
CA ILE A 87 -9.54 -6.32 -3.62
C ILE A 87 -10.51 -7.15 -2.78
N GLU A 88 -11.42 -6.49 -2.05
CA GLU A 88 -12.43 -7.18 -1.24
C GLU A 88 -13.38 -8.00 -2.11
N LYS A 89 -13.78 -7.44 -3.24
CA LYS A 89 -14.64 -8.13 -4.20
C LYS A 89 -13.98 -9.40 -4.74
N ALA A 90 -12.67 -9.39 -4.87
CA ALA A 90 -11.90 -10.55 -5.31
C ALA A 90 -11.68 -11.58 -4.18
N GLY A 91 -12.12 -11.30 -2.98
CA GLY A 91 -11.97 -12.21 -1.84
C GLY A 91 -10.76 -11.89 -0.95
N GLY A 92 -10.14 -10.75 -1.15
CA GLY A 92 -9.00 -10.31 -0.35
C GLY A 92 -9.41 -9.38 0.78
N ARG A 93 -8.40 -8.84 1.46
CA ARG A 93 -8.60 -7.90 2.56
C ARG A 93 -7.40 -6.97 2.64
N ILE A 94 -7.65 -5.70 2.90
CA ILE A 94 -6.61 -4.72 3.24
C ILE A 94 -7.02 -4.10 4.56
N ASP A 95 -6.15 -4.21 5.56
CA ASP A 95 -6.43 -3.73 6.91
C ASP A 95 -6.13 -2.25 7.08
N GLY A 96 -5.24 -1.70 6.26
CA GLY A 96 -4.96 -0.27 6.27
C GLY A 96 -4.08 0.13 5.11
N VAL A 97 -4.18 1.40 4.72
CA VAL A 97 -3.36 1.99 3.67
C VAL A 97 -2.65 3.21 4.26
N TYR A 98 -1.33 3.21 4.19
CA TYR A 98 -0.49 4.28 4.74
C TYR A 98 0.33 4.89 3.62
N TYR A 99 0.41 6.21 3.58
CA TYR A 99 1.13 6.89 2.51
C TYR A 99 1.91 8.09 3.05
N CYS A 100 2.89 8.50 2.26
CA CYS A 100 3.70 9.67 2.56
C CYS A 100 3.76 10.55 1.30
N THR A 101 3.55 11.84 1.49
CA THR A 101 3.56 12.80 0.38
C THR A 101 4.86 13.59 0.31
N SER A 102 5.79 13.35 1.22
CA SER A 102 7.00 14.13 1.35
C SER A 102 7.91 14.02 0.12
N LEU A 103 8.53 15.14 -0.22
CA LEU A 103 9.53 15.22 -1.29
C LEU A 103 10.94 15.01 -0.76
N THR A 104 11.15 15.01 0.56
CA THR A 104 12.48 14.90 1.16
C THR A 104 12.71 13.50 1.70
N GLU A 105 13.92 12.99 1.49
CA GLU A 105 14.28 11.66 1.97
C GLU A 105 14.51 11.62 3.50
N SER A 106 14.63 12.78 4.12
CA SER A 106 14.78 12.87 5.56
C SER A 106 13.45 12.71 6.30
N ASP A 107 12.30 12.76 5.61
CA ASP A 107 11.02 12.52 6.25
C ASP A 107 10.90 11.06 6.64
N LEU A 108 10.63 10.81 7.91
CA LEU A 108 10.56 9.45 8.46
C LEU A 108 9.38 8.64 7.91
N ARG A 109 8.33 9.29 7.38
CA ARG A 109 7.20 8.59 6.77
C ARG A 109 7.51 8.07 5.38
N ARG A 110 8.49 8.69 4.71
CA ARG A 110 8.87 8.26 3.38
C ARG A 110 9.77 7.02 3.48
N LYS A 111 9.43 5.98 2.74
CA LYS A 111 10.29 4.81 2.66
C LYS A 111 11.65 5.21 2.06
N PRO A 112 12.75 4.70 2.60
CA PRO A 112 12.89 3.60 3.55
C PRO A 112 12.75 3.98 5.03
N GLY A 113 12.32 5.19 5.36
CA GLY A 113 12.13 5.60 6.75
C GLY A 113 11.05 4.78 7.46
N ARG A 114 11.03 4.89 8.81
CA ARG A 114 10.17 4.08 9.65
C ARG A 114 8.81 4.70 9.97
N GLY A 115 8.56 5.95 9.54
CA GLY A 115 7.39 6.69 9.99
C GLY A 115 6.07 6.00 9.69
N MET A 116 5.91 5.44 8.47
CA MET A 116 4.68 4.72 8.12
C MET A 116 4.51 3.44 8.95
N PHE A 117 5.60 2.74 9.21
CA PHE A 117 5.56 1.56 10.05
C PHE A 117 5.19 1.92 11.48
N ASP A 118 5.73 3.01 12.01
CA ASP A 118 5.37 3.49 13.35
C ASP A 118 3.90 3.87 13.41
N ASP A 119 3.33 4.46 12.35
CA ASP A 119 1.90 4.75 12.27
C ASP A 119 1.06 3.46 12.34
N ILE A 120 1.51 2.40 11.66
CA ILE A 120 0.85 1.11 11.71
C ILE A 120 0.86 0.55 13.14
N LEU A 121 2.02 0.61 13.80
CA LEU A 121 2.14 0.10 15.17
C LEU A 121 1.28 0.87 16.15
N LYS A 122 1.07 2.15 15.90
CA LYS A 122 0.20 2.97 16.73
C LYS A 122 -1.26 2.55 16.60
N ASP A 123 -1.70 2.27 15.37
CA ASP A 123 -3.08 1.86 15.09
C ASP A 123 -3.32 0.38 15.41
N TYR A 124 -2.30 -0.44 15.26
CA TYR A 124 -2.38 -1.90 15.41
C TYR A 124 -1.21 -2.41 16.27
N PRO A 125 -1.25 -2.16 17.60
CA PRO A 125 -0.14 -2.58 18.47
C PRO A 125 0.11 -4.10 18.46
N GLU A 126 -0.91 -4.89 18.14
CA GLU A 126 -0.78 -6.34 18.08
C GLU A 126 0.13 -6.83 16.96
N VAL A 127 0.49 -5.97 16.03
CA VAL A 127 1.42 -6.29 14.94
C VAL A 127 2.85 -6.41 15.45
N LEU A 128 3.15 -5.80 16.61
CA LEU A 128 4.48 -5.86 17.19
C LEU A 128 4.89 -7.31 17.49
N PRO A 129 6.10 -7.69 17.10
CA PRO A 129 6.63 -8.99 17.52
C PRO A 129 6.78 -9.01 19.04
N SER A 130 6.31 -10.06 19.63
CA SER A 130 6.45 -10.25 21.08
C SER A 130 7.82 -10.80 21.44
#